data_901f577985f732efa7bef9c6f1e834f5
#
_entry.id   901f577985f732efa7bef9c6f1e834f5
#
_cell.length_a   1.000
_cell.length_b   1.000
_cell.length_c   1.000
_cell.angle_alpha   90.00
_cell.angle_beta   90.00
_cell.angle_gamma   90.00
#
_symmetry.space_group_name_H-M   'P 1'
#
loop_
_entity.id
_entity.type
_entity.pdbx_description
1 polymer ?
#
loop_
_entity_poly.entity_id
_entity_poly.type
_entity_poly.pdbx_seq_one_letter_code
_entity_poly.pdbx_strand_id
1 'polypeptide(L)'
;MTPADDGPHPVYTEEMLKVLEQEQVPATFFLLGENAEQYGEQVRMIAEQGHLIGNHTWRHVQVTSLPKEEAEEEILAVSGLVEELTGNGTSYVRPPFGIWDPELEEELDMIPVLWTIDTLDWTTQNVDWIVEKTVQDAGENDIILMHDSYESTVQAAERIIRRLKAEGFEFVTVDQVIMD
;
A
#
# COMPACT_ATOMS: atom_id res chain seq x y z
N MET A 1 4.40 10.18 0.04
CA MET A 1 4.36 8.81 0.57
C MET A 1 4.10 7.81 -0.55
N THR A 2 4.73 6.62 -0.51
CA THR A 2 4.55 5.57 -1.53
C THR A 2 3.89 4.36 -0.88
N PRO A 3 2.57 4.17 -0.96
CA PRO A 3 1.97 2.90 -0.64
C PRO A 3 2.20 1.91 -1.79
N ALA A 4 2.34 0.64 -1.45
CA ALA A 4 2.35 -0.46 -2.40
C ALA A 4 1.07 -1.29 -2.20
N ASP A 5 0.30 -1.44 -3.24
CA ASP A 5 -0.95 -2.17 -3.25
C ASP A 5 -0.80 -3.55 -3.93
N ASP A 6 -1.75 -4.43 -3.70
CA ASP A 6 -1.86 -5.78 -4.27
C ASP A 6 -0.79 -6.78 -3.82
N GLY A 7 0.16 -6.38 -2.99
CA GLY A 7 1.19 -7.27 -2.44
C GLY A 7 0.66 -8.23 -1.37
N PRO A 8 1.59 -9.01 -0.78
CA PRO A 8 2.99 -9.09 -1.17
C PRO A 8 3.22 -9.95 -2.42
N HIS A 9 4.26 -9.61 -3.18
CA HIS A 9 4.77 -10.41 -4.29
C HIS A 9 6.10 -11.08 -3.88
N PRO A 10 6.35 -12.34 -4.23
CA PRO A 10 7.52 -13.09 -3.73
C PRO A 10 8.89 -12.52 -4.15
N VAL A 11 8.92 -11.69 -5.19
CA VAL A 11 10.15 -11.08 -5.71
C VAL A 11 10.12 -9.57 -5.54
N TYR A 12 9.09 -8.91 -6.08
CA TYR A 12 9.09 -7.44 -6.20
C TYR A 12 8.85 -6.73 -4.87
N THR A 13 8.13 -7.33 -3.92
CA THR A 13 8.06 -6.78 -2.56
C THR A 13 9.44 -6.74 -1.91
N GLU A 14 10.25 -7.80 -2.04
CA GLU A 14 11.62 -7.80 -1.51
C GLU A 14 12.54 -6.79 -2.20
N GLU A 15 12.38 -6.62 -3.52
CA GLU A 15 13.13 -5.60 -4.26
C GLU A 15 12.70 -4.19 -3.86
N MET A 16 11.40 -3.95 -3.65
CA MET A 16 10.89 -2.68 -3.15
C MET A 16 11.43 -2.38 -1.74
N LEU A 17 11.42 -3.36 -0.85
CA LEU A 17 11.99 -3.21 0.49
C LEU A 17 13.47 -2.83 0.47
N LYS A 18 14.27 -3.40 -0.44
CA LYS A 18 15.68 -3.00 -0.63
C LYS A 18 15.82 -1.56 -1.08
N VAL A 19 14.97 -1.09 -2.00
CA VAL A 19 14.94 0.31 -2.43
C VAL A 19 14.61 1.23 -1.26
N LEU A 20 13.57 0.91 -0.49
CA LEU A 20 13.14 1.71 0.66
C LEU A 20 14.23 1.78 1.75
N GLU A 21 14.91 0.66 2.02
CA GLU A 21 16.03 0.61 2.96
C GLU A 21 17.21 1.48 2.46
N GLN A 22 17.61 1.34 1.20
CA GLN A 22 18.70 2.14 0.60
C GLN A 22 18.43 3.64 0.64
N GLU A 23 17.18 4.01 0.36
CA GLU A 23 16.75 5.41 0.36
C GLU A 23 16.35 5.91 1.76
N GLN A 24 16.30 5.03 2.77
CA GLN A 24 15.91 5.34 4.15
C GLN A 24 14.53 6.02 4.23
N VAL A 25 13.54 5.48 3.55
CA VAL A 25 12.18 5.98 3.54
C VAL A 25 11.19 4.92 4.02
N PRO A 26 10.24 5.28 4.90
CA PRO A 26 9.15 4.39 5.26
C PRO A 26 8.09 4.37 4.17
N ALA A 27 7.29 3.30 4.16
CA ALA A 27 6.16 3.15 3.25
C ALA A 27 4.99 2.46 3.95
N THR A 28 3.83 2.48 3.31
CA THR A 28 2.67 1.69 3.72
C THR A 28 2.36 0.66 2.64
N PHE A 29 2.15 -0.58 3.03
CA PHE A 29 1.81 -1.68 2.14
C PHE A 29 0.37 -2.12 2.42
N PHE A 30 -0.52 -2.00 1.44
CA PHE A 30 -1.89 -2.49 1.54
C PHE A 30 -1.96 -3.88 0.92
N LEU A 31 -2.05 -4.90 1.78
CA LEU A 31 -1.87 -6.29 1.40
C LEU A 31 -3.20 -6.99 1.11
N LEU A 32 -3.23 -7.80 0.06
CA LEU A 32 -4.28 -8.76 -0.21
C LEU A 32 -4.13 -9.99 0.68
N GLY A 33 -5.23 -10.48 1.24
CA GLY A 33 -5.22 -11.65 2.12
C GLY A 33 -4.67 -12.90 1.46
N GLU A 34 -5.12 -13.21 0.22
CA GLU A 34 -4.64 -14.37 -0.54
C GLU A 34 -3.12 -14.35 -0.74
N ASN A 35 -2.55 -13.17 -1.03
CA ASN A 35 -1.12 -13.03 -1.21
C ASN A 35 -0.36 -13.08 0.11
N ALA A 36 -0.90 -12.46 1.17
CA ALA A 36 -0.32 -12.49 2.52
C ALA A 36 -0.30 -13.92 3.08
N GLU A 37 -1.33 -14.73 2.83
CA GLU A 37 -1.36 -16.15 3.23
C GLU A 37 -0.27 -16.95 2.51
N GLN A 38 -0.09 -16.71 1.22
CA GLN A 38 0.89 -17.41 0.40
C GLN A 38 2.32 -16.97 0.70
N TYR A 39 2.55 -15.69 0.99
CA TYR A 39 3.86 -15.06 1.11
C TYR A 39 4.07 -14.42 2.49
N GLY A 40 3.73 -15.13 3.55
CA GLY A 40 3.81 -14.64 4.93
C GLY A 40 5.22 -14.22 5.37
N GLU A 41 6.28 -14.71 4.71
CA GLU A 41 7.66 -14.26 4.98
C GLU A 41 7.84 -12.80 4.57
N GLN A 42 7.33 -12.40 3.40
CA GLN A 42 7.37 -11.03 2.92
C GLN A 42 6.56 -10.10 3.82
N VAL A 43 5.41 -10.56 4.36
CA VAL A 43 4.63 -9.79 5.34
C VAL A 43 5.46 -9.50 6.59
N ARG A 44 6.19 -10.50 7.12
CA ARG A 44 7.09 -10.28 8.27
C ARG A 44 8.22 -9.31 7.94
N MET A 45 8.83 -9.43 6.76
CA MET A 45 9.90 -8.52 6.31
C MET A 45 9.43 -7.07 6.26
N ILE A 46 8.22 -6.81 5.75
CA ILE A 46 7.61 -5.47 5.72
C ILE A 46 7.53 -4.90 7.15
N ALA A 47 7.00 -5.67 8.09
CA ALA A 47 6.83 -5.24 9.48
C ALA A 47 8.19 -5.05 10.19
N GLU A 48 9.13 -5.98 10.02
CA GLU A 48 10.47 -5.94 10.66
C GLU A 48 11.30 -4.76 10.20
N GLN A 49 11.10 -4.28 8.97
CA GLN A 49 11.76 -3.08 8.44
C GLN A 49 11.05 -1.78 8.84
N GLY A 50 9.99 -1.85 9.64
CA GLY A 50 9.29 -0.68 10.18
C GLY A 50 8.34 0.01 9.21
N HIS A 51 7.91 -0.69 8.18
CA HIS A 51 6.86 -0.21 7.28
C HIS A 51 5.48 -0.47 7.87
N LEU A 52 4.49 0.35 7.53
CA LEU A 52 3.12 0.17 7.94
C LEU A 52 2.42 -0.85 7.01
N ILE A 53 1.65 -1.75 7.60
CA ILE A 53 0.82 -2.69 6.86
C ILE A 53 -0.64 -2.26 6.99
N GLY A 54 -1.30 -2.10 5.86
CA GLY A 54 -2.73 -1.87 5.72
C GLY A 54 -3.42 -3.05 5.04
N ASN A 55 -4.74 -2.99 5.04
CA ASN A 55 -5.66 -3.99 4.53
C ASN A 55 -6.11 -3.64 3.12
N HIS A 56 -6.13 -4.61 2.19
CA HIS A 56 -6.63 -4.42 0.83
C HIS A 56 -7.71 -5.44 0.44
N THR A 57 -8.45 -5.95 1.44
CA THR A 57 -9.38 -7.07 1.36
C THR A 57 -8.70 -8.42 1.10
N TRP A 58 -9.44 -9.51 1.24
CA TRP A 58 -8.87 -10.84 1.02
C TRP A 58 -8.63 -11.13 -0.47
N ARG A 59 -9.63 -10.85 -1.34
CA ARG A 59 -9.65 -11.22 -2.76
C ARG A 59 -9.71 -10.03 -3.74
N HIS A 60 -9.37 -8.83 -3.31
CA HIS A 60 -9.48 -7.61 -4.12
C HIS A 60 -10.91 -7.37 -4.63
N VAL A 61 -11.89 -7.45 -3.77
CA VAL A 61 -13.30 -7.29 -4.12
C VAL A 61 -13.84 -5.90 -3.80
N GLN A 62 -14.80 -5.43 -4.58
CA GLN A 62 -15.55 -4.22 -4.24
C GLN A 62 -16.50 -4.53 -3.08
N VAL A 63 -16.14 -4.15 -1.87
CA VAL A 63 -16.87 -4.48 -0.63
C VAL A 63 -18.35 -4.05 -0.66
N THR A 64 -18.66 -2.94 -1.30
CA THR A 64 -20.03 -2.44 -1.47
C THR A 64 -20.92 -3.30 -2.37
N SER A 65 -20.35 -4.27 -3.08
CA SER A 65 -21.09 -5.23 -3.91
C SER A 65 -21.43 -6.52 -3.18
N LEU A 66 -20.95 -6.71 -1.96
CA LEU A 66 -21.13 -7.89 -1.14
C LEU A 66 -22.21 -7.67 -0.08
N PRO A 67 -22.86 -8.77 0.39
CA PRO A 67 -23.54 -8.71 1.67
C PRO A 67 -22.61 -8.24 2.78
N LYS A 68 -23.15 -7.53 3.77
CA LYS A 68 -22.37 -6.90 4.83
C LYS A 68 -21.43 -7.88 5.55
N GLU A 69 -21.94 -9.02 5.95
CA GLU A 69 -21.16 -10.05 6.65
C GLU A 69 -20.00 -10.59 5.81
N GLU A 70 -20.17 -10.68 4.48
CA GLU A 70 -19.11 -11.09 3.58
C GLU A 70 -18.06 -9.96 3.40
N ALA A 71 -18.50 -8.70 3.37
CA ALA A 71 -17.60 -7.55 3.30
C ALA A 71 -16.74 -7.43 4.57
N GLU A 72 -17.34 -7.63 5.74
CA GLU A 72 -16.63 -7.69 7.02
C GLU A 72 -15.59 -8.83 7.04
N GLU A 73 -15.97 -10.03 6.58
CA GLU A 73 -15.08 -11.19 6.53
C GLU A 73 -13.87 -10.94 5.63
N GLU A 74 -14.05 -10.32 4.46
CA GLU A 74 -12.97 -9.93 3.55
C GLU A 74 -11.91 -9.03 4.21
N ILE A 75 -12.31 -8.21 5.17
CA ILE A 75 -11.44 -7.27 5.87
C ILE A 75 -10.85 -7.92 7.14
N LEU A 76 -11.70 -8.53 7.97
CA LEU A 76 -11.27 -9.08 9.25
C LEU A 76 -10.29 -10.26 9.07
N ALA A 77 -10.49 -11.07 8.02
CA ALA A 77 -9.57 -12.19 7.72
C ALA A 77 -8.14 -11.70 7.44
N VAL A 78 -7.98 -10.58 6.71
CA VAL A 78 -6.65 -10.00 6.45
C VAL A 78 -6.05 -9.45 7.73
N SER A 79 -6.82 -8.72 8.54
CA SER A 79 -6.31 -8.16 9.80
C SER A 79 -5.86 -9.26 10.77
N GLY A 80 -6.65 -10.33 10.89
CA GLY A 80 -6.30 -11.50 11.72
C GLY A 80 -5.05 -12.21 11.23
N LEU A 81 -4.89 -12.40 9.93
CA LEU A 81 -3.69 -13.01 9.35
C LEU A 81 -2.44 -12.15 9.58
N VAL A 82 -2.54 -10.83 9.36
CA VAL A 82 -1.42 -9.91 9.60
C VAL A 82 -1.05 -9.90 11.08
N GLU A 83 -2.02 -9.91 12.00
CA GLU A 83 -1.77 -10.01 13.44
C GLU A 83 -1.06 -11.34 13.81
N GLU A 84 -1.48 -12.45 13.23
CA GLU A 84 -0.80 -13.76 13.44
C GLU A 84 0.66 -13.72 12.98
N LEU A 85 0.92 -13.09 11.84
CA LEU A 85 2.25 -13.06 11.23
C LEU A 85 3.21 -12.05 11.86
N THR A 86 2.70 -10.92 12.38
CA THR A 86 3.52 -9.77 12.80
C THR A 86 3.33 -9.36 14.27
N GLY A 87 2.27 -9.84 14.92
CA GLY A 87 1.88 -9.44 16.27
C GLY A 87 1.01 -8.17 16.33
N ASN A 88 0.71 -7.54 15.19
CA ASN A 88 -0.15 -6.36 15.10
C ASN A 88 -1.15 -6.53 13.96
N GLY A 89 -2.42 -6.23 14.21
CA GLY A 89 -3.45 -6.17 13.17
C GLY A 89 -3.35 -4.90 12.32
N THR A 90 -4.28 -4.74 11.38
CA THR A 90 -4.36 -3.55 10.51
C THR A 90 -5.38 -2.57 11.06
N SER A 91 -5.09 -1.26 11.01
CA SER A 91 -6.03 -0.18 11.38
C SER A 91 -6.43 0.66 10.16
N TYR A 92 -5.77 0.49 9.04
CA TYR A 92 -5.99 1.22 7.80
C TYR A 92 -6.40 0.25 6.70
N VAL A 93 -7.40 0.64 5.92
CA VAL A 93 -7.87 -0.13 4.77
C VAL A 93 -7.81 0.72 3.51
N ARG A 94 -7.26 0.18 2.44
CA ARG A 94 -7.46 0.75 1.11
C ARG A 94 -8.50 -0.09 0.39
N PRO A 95 -9.72 0.46 0.20
CA PRO A 95 -10.75 -0.29 -0.48
C PRO A 95 -10.38 -0.47 -1.96
N PRO A 96 -10.51 -1.69 -2.51
CA PRO A 96 -10.36 -1.90 -3.94
C PRO A 96 -11.22 -0.94 -4.77
N PHE A 97 -10.65 -0.44 -5.87
CA PHE A 97 -11.29 0.55 -6.76
C PHE A 97 -11.60 1.90 -6.11
N GLY A 98 -11.16 2.14 -4.86
CA GLY A 98 -11.45 3.38 -4.12
C GLY A 98 -12.92 3.50 -3.66
N ILE A 99 -13.69 2.41 -3.65
CA ILE A 99 -15.11 2.40 -3.30
C ILE A 99 -15.31 1.81 -1.91
N TRP A 100 -15.83 2.63 -1.00
CA TRP A 100 -15.98 2.31 0.41
C TRP A 100 -17.41 2.50 0.91
N ASP A 101 -17.79 1.73 1.93
CA ASP A 101 -19.02 1.89 2.69
C ASP A 101 -18.71 2.49 4.06
N PRO A 102 -19.19 3.72 4.38
CA PRO A 102 -18.92 4.35 5.66
C PRO A 102 -19.43 3.57 6.87
N GLU A 103 -20.42 2.68 6.72
CA GLU A 103 -20.89 1.84 7.81
C GLU A 103 -19.82 0.85 8.29
N LEU A 104 -18.97 0.36 7.37
CA LEU A 104 -17.85 -0.54 7.70
C LEU A 104 -16.76 0.15 8.52
N GLU A 105 -16.59 1.47 8.37
CA GLU A 105 -15.59 2.24 9.11
C GLU A 105 -15.86 2.22 10.62
N GLU A 106 -17.11 2.51 11.01
CA GLU A 106 -17.52 2.54 12.41
C GLU A 106 -17.53 1.13 13.04
N GLU A 107 -17.94 0.12 12.28
CA GLU A 107 -18.12 -1.24 12.79
C GLU A 107 -16.81 -2.00 12.94
N LEU A 108 -15.85 -1.77 12.03
CA LEU A 108 -14.59 -2.50 11.99
C LEU A 108 -13.43 -1.72 12.63
N ASP A 109 -13.66 -0.47 13.06
CA ASP A 109 -12.61 0.44 13.54
C ASP A 109 -11.44 0.55 12.53
N MET A 110 -11.82 0.65 11.25
CA MET A 110 -10.88 0.70 10.12
C MET A 110 -10.95 2.04 9.42
N ILE A 111 -9.83 2.70 9.23
CA ILE A 111 -9.73 3.99 8.56
C ILE A 111 -9.48 3.77 7.06
N PRO A 112 -10.40 4.20 6.17
CA PRO A 112 -10.19 4.09 4.73
C PRO A 112 -9.15 5.10 4.25
N VAL A 113 -8.19 4.62 3.45
CA VAL A 113 -7.11 5.42 2.88
C VAL A 113 -7.13 5.34 1.37
N LEU A 114 -7.51 6.42 0.72
CA LEU A 114 -7.45 6.56 -0.74
C LEU A 114 -6.07 7.11 -1.17
N TRP A 115 -5.98 7.58 -2.40
CA TRP A 115 -4.79 8.19 -2.97
C TRP A 115 -5.12 9.53 -3.64
N THR A 116 -4.13 10.37 -3.75
CA THR A 116 -4.22 11.65 -4.46
C THR A 116 -3.52 11.59 -5.82
N ILE A 117 -2.51 10.72 -5.94
CA ILE A 117 -1.77 10.50 -7.19
C ILE A 117 -1.81 9.01 -7.55
N ASP A 118 -2.42 8.69 -8.69
CA ASP A 118 -2.29 7.38 -9.33
C ASP A 118 -1.13 7.42 -10.32
N THR A 119 -0.11 6.61 -10.09
CA THR A 119 1.06 6.53 -10.98
C THR A 119 0.73 5.87 -12.31
N LEU A 120 -0.38 5.14 -12.39
CA LEU A 120 -0.80 4.32 -13.52
C LEU A 120 0.24 3.26 -13.92
N ASP A 121 1.06 2.81 -12.98
CA ASP A 121 2.10 1.79 -13.17
C ASP A 121 1.54 0.43 -13.63
N TRP A 122 0.30 0.15 -13.27
CA TRP A 122 -0.45 -1.02 -13.72
C TRP A 122 -0.88 -0.97 -15.20
N THR A 123 -0.85 0.21 -15.82
CA THR A 123 -1.24 0.41 -17.23
C THR A 123 -0.06 0.36 -18.20
N THR A 124 1.15 0.58 -17.72
CA THR A 124 2.37 0.68 -18.54
C THR A 124 3.61 0.23 -17.77
N GLN A 125 4.57 -0.32 -18.49
CA GLN A 125 5.91 -0.64 -17.97
C GLN A 125 6.95 0.44 -18.35
N ASN A 126 6.50 1.59 -18.84
CA ASN A 126 7.39 2.70 -19.17
C ASN A 126 7.81 3.47 -17.93
N VAL A 127 8.95 3.09 -17.36
CA VAL A 127 9.50 3.68 -16.14
C VAL A 127 9.66 5.19 -16.25
N ASP A 128 10.17 5.70 -17.37
CA ASP A 128 10.35 7.15 -17.56
C ASP A 128 9.02 7.91 -17.49
N TRP A 129 7.99 7.39 -18.12
CA TRP A 129 6.67 7.98 -18.11
C TRP A 129 6.05 7.99 -16.69
N ILE A 130 6.14 6.85 -15.98
CA ILE A 130 5.65 6.73 -14.59
C ILE A 130 6.34 7.77 -13.70
N VAL A 131 7.66 7.88 -13.78
CA VAL A 131 8.45 8.83 -12.99
C VAL A 131 8.08 10.27 -13.30
N GLU A 132 8.08 10.66 -14.58
CA GLU A 132 7.80 12.06 -14.97
C GLU A 132 6.38 12.48 -14.57
N LYS A 133 5.38 11.62 -14.83
CA LYS A 133 3.99 11.88 -14.43
C LYS A 133 3.89 12.09 -12.91
N THR A 134 4.44 11.17 -12.14
CA THR A 134 4.32 11.21 -10.68
C THR A 134 5.01 12.42 -10.07
N VAL A 135 6.22 12.73 -10.51
CA VAL A 135 6.98 13.86 -9.98
C VAL A 135 6.34 15.21 -10.38
N GLN A 136 5.76 15.31 -11.58
CA GLN A 136 5.04 16.53 -11.99
C GLN A 136 3.77 16.80 -11.18
N ASP A 137 3.08 15.73 -10.76
CA ASP A 137 1.83 15.82 -10.03
C ASP A 137 2.04 15.96 -8.51
N ALA A 138 3.25 15.65 -8.00
CA ALA A 138 3.52 15.57 -6.58
C ALA A 138 3.47 16.92 -5.86
N GLY A 139 2.76 16.98 -4.75
CA GLY A 139 2.61 18.11 -3.85
C GLY A 139 2.72 17.71 -2.38
N GLU A 140 2.53 18.66 -1.48
CA GLU A 140 2.52 18.41 -0.03
C GLU A 140 1.34 17.53 0.37
N ASN A 141 1.59 16.59 1.27
CA ASN A 141 0.60 15.64 1.83
C ASN A 141 -0.03 14.69 0.82
N ASP A 142 0.58 14.53 -0.35
CA ASP A 142 0.09 13.58 -1.34
C ASP A 142 0.33 12.11 -0.95
N ILE A 143 -0.64 11.28 -1.31
CA ILE A 143 -0.60 9.82 -1.19
C ILE A 143 -0.44 9.26 -2.60
N ILE A 144 0.73 8.68 -2.89
CA ILE A 144 1.07 8.16 -4.23
C ILE A 144 0.75 6.67 -4.27
N LEU A 145 -0.16 6.26 -5.15
CA LEU A 145 -0.51 4.86 -5.39
C LEU A 145 0.50 4.19 -6.33
N MET A 146 1.02 3.03 -5.92
CA MET A 146 1.87 2.14 -6.71
C MET A 146 1.51 0.68 -6.43
N HIS A 147 1.89 -0.25 -7.30
CA HIS A 147 1.64 -1.67 -7.14
C HIS A 147 2.97 -2.45 -7.18
N ASP A 148 3.32 -3.16 -6.10
CA ASP A 148 4.59 -3.90 -6.00
C ASP A 148 4.58 -5.26 -6.74
N SER A 149 3.80 -5.33 -7.80
CA SER A 149 3.64 -6.52 -8.64
C SER A 149 4.47 -6.48 -9.93
N TYR A 150 5.24 -5.40 -10.17
CA TYR A 150 5.99 -5.19 -11.41
C TYR A 150 7.42 -4.68 -11.17
N GLU A 151 8.37 -5.21 -11.94
CA GLU A 151 9.77 -4.71 -11.93
C GLU A 151 9.83 -3.21 -12.28
N SER A 152 9.03 -2.77 -13.26
CA SER A 152 8.94 -1.36 -13.66
C SER A 152 8.50 -0.44 -12.53
N THR A 153 7.63 -0.90 -11.64
CA THR A 153 7.19 -0.14 -10.46
C THR A 153 8.35 0.02 -9.47
N VAL A 154 9.11 -1.04 -9.19
CA VAL A 154 10.29 -0.96 -8.31
C VAL A 154 11.30 0.05 -8.83
N GLN A 155 11.63 -0.02 -10.13
CA GLN A 155 12.54 0.93 -10.78
C GLN A 155 12.01 2.37 -10.77
N ALA A 156 10.71 2.55 -10.98
CA ALA A 156 10.08 3.87 -10.92
C ALA A 156 10.09 4.42 -9.50
N ALA A 157 9.78 3.60 -8.48
CA ALA A 157 9.78 4.01 -7.08
C ALA A 157 11.14 4.54 -6.63
N GLU A 158 12.25 3.85 -6.95
CA GLU A 158 13.60 4.31 -6.65
C GLU A 158 13.86 5.72 -7.21
N ARG A 159 13.50 5.94 -8.46
CA ARG A 159 13.74 7.21 -9.15
C ARG A 159 12.82 8.32 -8.64
N ILE A 160 11.54 8.02 -8.36
CA ILE A 160 10.58 8.97 -7.78
C ILE A 160 11.06 9.42 -6.41
N ILE A 161 11.43 8.48 -5.54
CA ILE A 161 11.93 8.78 -4.19
C ILE A 161 13.14 9.71 -4.26
N ARG A 162 14.14 9.38 -5.08
CA ARG A 162 15.34 10.21 -5.23
C ARG A 162 15.04 11.62 -5.73
N ARG A 163 14.16 11.75 -6.70
CA ARG A 163 13.80 13.06 -7.26
C ARG A 163 13.04 13.91 -6.26
N LEU A 164 12.01 13.36 -5.62
CA LEU A 164 11.22 14.10 -4.65
C LEU A 164 12.03 14.48 -3.40
N LYS A 165 12.94 13.60 -2.91
CA LYS A 165 13.89 13.96 -1.84
C LYS A 165 14.82 15.10 -2.26
N ALA A 166 15.30 15.14 -3.50
CA ALA A 166 16.11 16.21 -4.01
C ALA A 166 15.36 17.55 -4.11
N GLU A 167 14.03 17.52 -4.22
CA GLU A 167 13.13 18.66 -4.19
C GLU A 167 12.70 19.06 -2.76
N GLY A 168 13.12 18.30 -1.74
CA GLY A 168 12.89 18.61 -0.34
C GLY A 168 11.67 17.91 0.28
N PHE A 169 11.04 16.97 -0.43
CA PHE A 169 9.96 16.16 0.14
C PHE A 169 10.48 15.15 1.15
N GLU A 170 9.70 14.93 2.20
CA GLU A 170 9.88 13.86 3.16
C GLU A 170 8.85 12.76 2.92
N PHE A 171 9.25 11.51 3.12
CA PHE A 171 8.39 10.34 2.99
C PHE A 171 8.00 9.84 4.38
N VAL A 172 6.73 9.62 4.58
CA VAL A 172 6.14 9.15 5.85
C VAL A 172 5.10 8.06 5.57
N THR A 173 4.67 7.33 6.58
CA THR A 173 3.56 6.37 6.50
C THR A 173 2.19 7.05 6.53
N VAL A 174 1.12 6.36 6.13
CA VAL A 174 -0.24 6.97 6.02
C VAL A 174 -0.76 7.50 7.33
N ASP A 175 -0.45 6.85 8.45
CA ASP A 175 -0.85 7.28 9.78
C ASP A 175 -0.32 8.68 10.12
N GLN A 176 0.87 9.02 9.65
CA GLN A 176 1.47 10.34 9.85
C GLN A 176 0.85 11.43 8.96
N VAL A 177 0.37 11.07 7.76
CA VAL A 177 -0.31 12.03 6.86
C VAL A 177 -1.74 12.33 7.32
N ILE A 178 -2.46 11.33 7.84
CA ILE A 178 -3.87 11.48 8.21
C ILE A 178 -4.04 12.20 9.55
N MET A 179 -3.02 12.16 10.43
CA MET A 179 -3.08 12.80 11.75
C MET A 179 -2.69 14.28 11.76
N ASP A 180 -2.15 14.81 10.66
CA ASP A 180 -1.84 16.23 10.48
C ASP A 180 -3.03 16.98 9.83
#